data_2521c660e715841bc62fe40eebb5b17d
#
_entry.id   2521c660e715841bc62fe40eebb5b17d
#
_cell.length_a   1.000
_cell.length_b   1.000
_cell.length_c   1.000
_cell.angle_alpha   90.00
_cell.angle_beta   90.00
_cell.angle_gamma   90.00
#
_symmetry.space_group_name_H-M   'P 1'
#
loop_
_entity.id
_entity.type
_entity.pdbx_description
1 polymer ?
#
loop_
_entity_poly.entity_id
_entity_poly.type
_entity_poly.pdbx_seq_one_letter_code
_entity_poly.pdbx_strand_id
1 'polypeptide(L)'
;MAEIILRNLSKRWGSFVGVENLNLTVSNEEFLVLLGPSGCGKTTTMRMIAGLEEVTDGDIMIDGVRVNDLEPKDRNVSMVFQSYALYPNMNVYENIRFPLKVRKIPESEHKERVMRASSMVELDEFLHRKPAELSGGQRQRVALARAIVREPNVFLMDEPLSNLDAKLRVSTRAQIKNLSHELKVTTIYVTHDQIEAMTLADRVVVMKSGLVQQVGSPTEIYNRPANSFVASFIGAPAMNLIKGNILNKKFTAGDLTIEGLDEKDGIIQLGFRAEDADMVTEGGDIHAAVYTMELLGDATMITVRVNGELISVKAHKDYRVEIGDKVHISIPREICHLFDTQTGARIGD
;
A
#
# COMPACT_ATOMS: atom_id res chain seq x y z
N MET A 1 8.85 -22.45 -4.79
CA MET A 1 8.95 -21.02 -5.08
C MET A 1 8.10 -20.79 -6.32
N ALA A 2 7.20 -19.82 -6.32
CA ALA A 2 6.22 -19.73 -7.40
C ALA A 2 6.13 -18.31 -7.96
N GLU A 3 6.29 -18.18 -9.27
CA GLU A 3 5.92 -17.01 -10.04
C GLU A 3 4.39 -16.96 -10.20
N ILE A 4 3.80 -15.76 -10.12
CA ILE A 4 2.37 -15.58 -10.41
C ILE A 4 2.24 -14.66 -11.62
N ILE A 5 1.46 -15.10 -12.61
CA ILE A 5 1.18 -14.29 -13.80
C ILE A 5 -0.33 -14.12 -13.93
N LEU A 6 -0.77 -12.88 -13.97
CA LEU A 6 -2.14 -12.48 -14.27
C LEU A 6 -2.17 -11.93 -15.69
N ARG A 7 -3.03 -12.48 -16.56
CA ARG A 7 -3.16 -12.07 -17.96
C ARG A 7 -4.59 -11.63 -18.24
N ASN A 8 -4.79 -10.37 -18.57
CA ASN A 8 -6.08 -9.76 -18.89
C ASN A 8 -7.18 -10.10 -17.86
N LEU A 9 -6.77 -10.23 -16.59
CA LEU A 9 -7.63 -10.69 -15.52
C LEU A 9 -8.75 -9.69 -15.26
N SER A 10 -9.99 -10.13 -15.33
CA SER A 10 -11.17 -9.30 -15.10
C SER A 10 -12.18 -9.99 -14.21
N LYS A 11 -12.87 -9.19 -13.38
CA LYS A 11 -14.02 -9.63 -12.57
C LYS A 11 -15.16 -8.66 -12.71
N ARG A 12 -16.31 -9.18 -13.11
CA ARG A 12 -17.55 -8.43 -13.25
C ARG A 12 -18.71 -9.16 -12.54
N TRP A 13 -19.62 -8.39 -11.96
CA TRP A 13 -20.88 -8.87 -11.43
C TRP A 13 -22.01 -8.07 -12.09
N GLY A 14 -22.61 -8.64 -13.13
CA GLY A 14 -23.53 -7.91 -14.00
C GLY A 14 -22.86 -6.68 -14.63
N SER A 15 -23.38 -5.49 -14.36
CA SER A 15 -22.79 -4.23 -14.84
C SER A 15 -21.67 -3.67 -13.95
N PHE A 16 -21.46 -4.20 -12.77
CA PHE A 16 -20.41 -3.74 -11.86
C PHE A 16 -19.06 -4.38 -12.21
N VAL A 17 -18.06 -3.54 -12.43
CA VAL A 17 -16.67 -3.96 -12.73
C VAL A 17 -15.84 -3.85 -11.45
N GLY A 18 -15.39 -4.99 -10.93
CA GLY A 18 -14.53 -5.04 -9.76
C GLY A 18 -13.03 -4.98 -10.09
N VAL A 19 -12.62 -5.64 -11.20
CA VAL A 19 -11.26 -5.62 -11.74
C VAL A 19 -11.37 -5.66 -13.26
N GLU A 20 -10.58 -4.84 -13.96
CA GLU A 20 -10.62 -4.72 -15.40
C GLU A 20 -9.22 -4.91 -15.99
N ASN A 21 -9.08 -5.92 -16.85
CA ASN A 21 -7.91 -6.15 -17.68
C ASN A 21 -6.55 -6.07 -16.94
N LEU A 22 -6.49 -6.66 -15.74
CA LEU A 22 -5.29 -6.64 -14.92
C LEU A 22 -4.22 -7.55 -15.52
N ASN A 23 -3.08 -6.96 -15.88
CA ASN A 23 -1.88 -7.65 -16.33
C ASN A 23 -0.76 -7.41 -15.30
N LEU A 24 -0.25 -8.48 -14.70
CA LEU A 24 0.73 -8.39 -13.63
C LEU A 24 1.55 -9.68 -13.54
N THR A 25 2.86 -9.55 -13.43
CA THR A 25 3.75 -10.64 -13.08
C THR A 25 4.34 -10.37 -11.70
N VAL A 26 4.25 -11.35 -10.80
CA VAL A 26 4.88 -11.35 -9.47
C VAL A 26 6.00 -12.36 -9.51
N SER A 27 7.22 -11.90 -9.29
CA SER A 27 8.42 -12.74 -9.35
C SER A 27 8.52 -13.69 -8.15
N ASN A 28 9.33 -14.73 -8.28
CA ASN A 28 9.67 -15.59 -7.14
C ASN A 28 10.22 -14.78 -5.96
N GLU A 29 9.76 -15.11 -4.75
CA GLU A 29 10.19 -14.50 -3.48
C GLU A 29 9.87 -13.00 -3.37
N GLU A 30 9.16 -12.42 -4.34
CA GLU A 30 8.76 -11.01 -4.32
C GLU A 30 7.68 -10.75 -3.27
N PHE A 31 7.84 -9.65 -2.54
CA PHE A 31 6.80 -9.08 -1.68
C PHE A 31 6.05 -7.98 -2.44
N LEU A 32 4.94 -8.34 -3.06
CA LEU A 32 4.10 -7.41 -3.81
C LEU A 32 2.97 -6.87 -2.93
N VAL A 33 2.77 -5.56 -2.94
CA VAL A 33 1.65 -4.92 -2.23
C VAL A 33 0.62 -4.38 -3.21
N LEU A 34 -0.64 -4.77 -3.05
CA LEU A 34 -1.78 -4.13 -3.70
C LEU A 34 -2.30 -3.02 -2.80
N LEU A 35 -2.20 -1.78 -3.25
CA LEU A 35 -2.53 -0.57 -2.52
C LEU A 35 -3.63 0.21 -3.24
N GLY A 36 -4.54 0.85 -2.51
CA GLY A 36 -5.59 1.71 -3.09
C GLY A 36 -6.76 1.92 -2.15
N PRO A 37 -7.70 2.80 -2.48
CA PRO A 37 -8.88 3.07 -1.68
C PRO A 37 -9.77 1.83 -1.54
N SER A 38 -10.69 1.87 -0.57
CA SER A 38 -11.68 0.80 -0.38
C SER A 38 -12.51 0.59 -1.66
N GLY A 39 -12.77 -0.68 -1.99
CA GLY A 39 -13.57 -1.03 -3.18
C GLY A 39 -12.84 -0.93 -4.53
N CYS A 40 -11.53 -0.69 -4.58
CA CYS A 40 -10.79 -0.59 -5.85
C CYS A 40 -10.38 -1.93 -6.49
N GLY A 41 -10.75 -3.08 -5.92
CA GLY A 41 -10.51 -4.40 -6.52
C GLY A 41 -9.38 -5.23 -5.89
N LYS A 42 -8.64 -4.76 -4.89
CA LYS A 42 -7.50 -5.45 -4.24
C LYS A 42 -7.87 -6.83 -3.68
N THR A 43 -8.82 -6.87 -2.75
CA THR A 43 -9.31 -8.12 -2.13
C THR A 43 -9.93 -9.04 -3.17
N THR A 44 -10.63 -8.50 -4.17
CA THR A 44 -11.19 -9.28 -5.28
C THR A 44 -10.08 -9.97 -6.08
N THR A 45 -9.03 -9.23 -6.46
CA THR A 45 -7.86 -9.79 -7.16
C THR A 45 -7.22 -10.91 -6.36
N MET A 46 -6.97 -10.68 -5.07
CA MET A 46 -6.38 -11.69 -4.21
C MET A 46 -7.28 -12.92 -4.03
N ARG A 47 -8.61 -12.74 -3.90
CA ARG A 47 -9.57 -13.85 -3.82
C ARG A 47 -9.63 -14.68 -5.10
N MET A 48 -9.52 -14.05 -6.28
CA MET A 48 -9.40 -14.76 -7.54
C MET A 48 -8.13 -15.63 -7.60
N ILE A 49 -6.98 -15.10 -7.12
CA ILE A 49 -5.73 -15.87 -7.04
C ILE A 49 -5.87 -17.04 -6.07
N ALA A 50 -6.54 -16.84 -4.93
CA ALA A 50 -6.81 -17.89 -3.95
C ALA A 50 -7.81 -18.96 -4.43
N GLY A 51 -8.59 -18.70 -5.49
CA GLY A 51 -9.70 -19.52 -5.95
C GLY A 51 -10.97 -19.39 -5.12
N LEU A 52 -11.08 -18.33 -4.33
CA LEU A 52 -12.26 -18.01 -3.52
C LEU A 52 -13.27 -17.13 -4.27
N GLU A 53 -12.90 -16.67 -5.44
CA GLU A 53 -13.73 -15.89 -6.36
C GLU A 53 -13.45 -16.35 -7.78
N GLU A 54 -14.48 -16.56 -8.58
CA GLU A 54 -14.36 -16.95 -9.97
C GLU A 54 -13.88 -15.80 -10.85
N VAL A 55 -13.03 -16.10 -11.82
CA VAL A 55 -12.56 -15.17 -12.85
C VAL A 55 -13.66 -15.01 -13.91
N THR A 56 -13.95 -13.77 -14.33
CA THR A 56 -14.87 -13.54 -15.46
C THR A 56 -14.13 -13.70 -16.79
N ASP A 57 -12.95 -13.06 -16.93
CA ASP A 57 -12.09 -13.14 -18.12
C ASP A 57 -10.62 -13.18 -17.71
N GLY A 58 -9.79 -13.76 -18.57
CA GLY A 58 -8.35 -13.83 -18.38
C GLY A 58 -7.87 -15.05 -17.62
N ASP A 59 -6.56 -15.12 -17.38
CA ASP A 59 -5.90 -16.28 -16.82
C ASP A 59 -5.05 -15.94 -15.59
N ILE A 60 -5.03 -16.88 -14.64
CA ILE A 60 -4.12 -16.90 -13.51
C ILE A 60 -3.20 -18.10 -13.66
N MET A 61 -1.88 -17.82 -13.71
CA MET A 61 -0.84 -18.85 -13.71
C MET A 61 -0.09 -18.80 -12.39
N ILE A 62 0.15 -19.94 -11.77
CA ILE A 62 1.03 -20.08 -10.60
C ILE A 62 2.06 -21.16 -10.95
N ASP A 63 3.34 -20.79 -10.92
CA ASP A 63 4.45 -21.68 -11.27
C ASP A 63 4.26 -22.36 -12.64
N GLY A 64 3.84 -21.59 -13.65
CA GLY A 64 3.60 -22.05 -15.01
C GLY A 64 2.30 -22.86 -15.21
N VAL A 65 1.53 -23.13 -14.15
CA VAL A 65 0.27 -23.87 -14.22
C VAL A 65 -0.92 -22.91 -14.19
N ARG A 66 -1.85 -23.03 -15.13
CA ARG A 66 -3.12 -22.31 -15.13
C ARG A 66 -4.01 -22.86 -14.00
N VAL A 67 -4.44 -21.98 -13.10
CA VAL A 67 -5.15 -22.38 -11.87
C VAL A 67 -6.62 -21.95 -11.82
N ASN A 68 -7.16 -21.32 -12.87
CA ASN A 68 -8.54 -20.82 -12.86
C ASN A 68 -9.56 -21.90 -12.43
N ASP A 69 -9.40 -23.13 -12.93
CA ASP A 69 -10.32 -24.23 -12.72
C ASP A 69 -9.96 -25.11 -11.51
N LEU A 70 -8.88 -24.79 -10.79
CA LEU A 70 -8.45 -25.52 -9.60
C LEU A 70 -9.19 -25.01 -8.36
N GLU A 71 -9.59 -25.94 -7.48
CA GLU A 71 -10.14 -25.59 -6.18
C GLU A 71 -9.06 -24.90 -5.29
N PRO A 72 -9.45 -24.05 -4.33
CA PRO A 72 -8.51 -23.33 -3.46
C PRO A 72 -7.48 -24.23 -2.76
N LYS A 73 -7.90 -25.45 -2.35
CA LYS A 73 -7.03 -26.42 -1.67
C LYS A 73 -5.88 -26.95 -2.56
N ASP A 74 -6.07 -26.92 -3.89
CA ASP A 74 -5.16 -27.51 -4.88
C ASP A 74 -4.18 -26.47 -5.48
N ARG A 75 -4.37 -25.17 -5.19
CA ARG A 75 -3.52 -24.07 -5.70
C ARG A 75 -2.20 -23.87 -4.95
N ASN A 76 -1.95 -24.62 -3.88
CA ASN A 76 -0.79 -24.49 -2.99
C ASN A 76 -0.53 -23.05 -2.47
N VAL A 77 -1.58 -22.29 -2.22
CA VAL A 77 -1.56 -20.97 -1.61
C VAL A 77 -2.01 -21.03 -0.16
N SER A 78 -1.50 -20.13 0.69
CA SER A 78 -2.03 -19.90 2.05
C SER A 78 -2.54 -18.47 2.15
N MET A 79 -3.68 -18.29 2.82
CA MET A 79 -4.29 -16.98 2.98
C MET A 79 -4.48 -16.62 4.47
N VAL A 80 -4.08 -15.40 4.82
CA VAL A 80 -4.37 -14.76 6.09
C VAL A 80 -5.49 -13.75 5.86
N PHE A 81 -6.63 -13.95 6.50
CA PHE A 81 -7.81 -13.10 6.37
C PHE A 81 -7.75 -11.91 7.34
N GLN A 82 -8.38 -10.82 7.00
CA GLN A 82 -8.54 -9.63 7.84
C GLN A 82 -9.13 -9.95 9.24
N SER A 83 -10.09 -10.88 9.33
CA SER A 83 -10.69 -11.33 10.59
C SER A 83 -9.88 -12.39 11.32
N TYR A 84 -8.69 -12.76 10.79
CA TYR A 84 -7.85 -13.88 11.23
C TYR A 84 -8.49 -15.26 11.05
N ALA A 85 -9.82 -15.37 11.04
CA ALA A 85 -10.63 -16.58 10.84
C ALA A 85 -10.16 -17.77 11.71
N LEU A 86 -9.84 -17.53 12.97
CA LEU A 86 -9.44 -18.58 13.93
C LEU A 86 -10.63 -19.44 14.34
N TYR A 87 -10.38 -20.74 14.55
CA TYR A 87 -11.37 -21.65 15.07
C TYR A 87 -11.53 -21.44 16.58
N PRO A 88 -12.67 -20.89 17.06
CA PRO A 88 -12.80 -20.44 18.46
C PRO A 88 -12.80 -21.59 19.48
N ASN A 89 -13.20 -22.78 19.06
CA ASN A 89 -13.27 -23.97 19.91
C ASN A 89 -11.95 -24.73 20.01
N MET A 90 -10.95 -24.38 19.17
CA MET A 90 -9.62 -24.98 19.14
C MET A 90 -8.64 -24.08 19.89
N ASN A 91 -7.66 -24.67 20.62
CA ASN A 91 -6.55 -23.92 21.16
C ASN A 91 -5.57 -23.50 20.05
N VAL A 92 -4.51 -22.76 20.39
CA VAL A 92 -3.50 -22.27 19.43
C VAL A 92 -2.83 -23.43 18.70
N TYR A 93 -2.39 -24.47 19.43
CA TYR A 93 -1.78 -25.67 18.84
C TYR A 93 -2.69 -26.32 17.80
N GLU A 94 -3.95 -26.52 18.14
CA GLU A 94 -4.93 -27.14 17.24
C GLU A 94 -5.26 -26.27 16.02
N ASN A 95 -5.35 -24.93 16.21
CA ASN A 95 -5.52 -23.99 15.09
C ASN A 95 -4.36 -24.09 14.08
N ILE A 96 -3.11 -24.14 14.57
CA ILE A 96 -1.93 -24.29 13.73
C ILE A 96 -1.87 -25.68 13.08
N ARG A 97 -2.20 -26.72 13.84
CA ARG A 97 -2.19 -28.13 13.38
C ARG A 97 -3.27 -28.43 12.32
N PHE A 98 -4.40 -27.73 12.35
CA PHE A 98 -5.59 -28.07 11.56
C PHE A 98 -5.31 -28.23 10.05
N PRO A 99 -4.57 -27.32 9.38
CA PRO A 99 -4.22 -27.48 7.97
C PRO A 99 -3.45 -28.76 7.64
N LEU A 100 -2.61 -29.26 8.54
CA LEU A 100 -1.88 -30.51 8.34
C LEU A 100 -2.84 -31.72 8.32
N LYS A 101 -3.86 -31.69 9.21
CA LYS A 101 -4.91 -32.74 9.23
C LYS A 101 -5.70 -32.76 7.91
N VAL A 102 -6.11 -31.57 7.42
CA VAL A 102 -6.86 -31.43 6.16
C VAL A 102 -6.06 -31.98 4.97
N ARG A 103 -4.74 -31.75 4.96
CA ARG A 103 -3.82 -32.27 3.92
C ARG A 103 -3.40 -33.73 4.14
N LYS A 104 -3.90 -34.39 5.19
CA LYS A 104 -3.56 -35.78 5.54
C LYS A 104 -2.05 -36.01 5.71
N ILE A 105 -1.33 -35.02 6.22
CA ILE A 105 0.09 -35.17 6.62
C ILE A 105 0.16 -36.18 7.76
N PRO A 106 1.20 -37.06 7.82
CA PRO A 106 1.35 -38.02 8.90
C PRO A 106 1.36 -37.35 10.29
N GLU A 107 0.64 -37.92 11.25
CA GLU A 107 0.55 -37.35 12.61
C GLU A 107 1.90 -37.21 13.32
N SER A 108 2.87 -38.08 12.99
CA SER A 108 4.23 -38.05 13.50
C SER A 108 4.97 -36.73 13.19
N GLU A 109 4.62 -36.05 12.08
CA GLU A 109 5.24 -34.80 11.68
C GLU A 109 4.57 -33.56 12.28
N HIS A 110 3.33 -33.69 12.80
CA HIS A 110 2.53 -32.54 13.21
C HIS A 110 3.19 -31.73 14.33
N LYS A 111 3.73 -32.40 15.34
CA LYS A 111 4.31 -31.73 16.50
C LYS A 111 5.52 -30.87 16.09
N GLU A 112 6.42 -31.42 15.31
CA GLU A 112 7.62 -30.70 14.84
C GLU A 112 7.25 -29.48 13.99
N ARG A 113 6.37 -29.65 13.00
CA ARG A 113 5.93 -28.55 12.10
C ARG A 113 5.19 -27.46 12.88
N VAL A 114 4.30 -27.83 13.82
CA VAL A 114 3.57 -26.86 14.65
C VAL A 114 4.53 -26.08 15.54
N MET A 115 5.48 -26.75 16.20
CA MET A 115 6.46 -26.08 17.06
C MET A 115 7.33 -25.12 16.26
N ARG A 116 7.83 -25.55 15.08
CA ARG A 116 8.59 -24.68 14.19
C ARG A 116 7.81 -23.43 13.80
N ALA A 117 6.56 -23.60 13.31
CA ALA A 117 5.71 -22.47 12.92
C ALA A 117 5.35 -21.56 14.11
N SER A 118 5.17 -22.13 15.31
CA SER A 118 4.93 -21.38 16.54
C SER A 118 6.11 -20.53 16.94
N SER A 119 7.32 -21.10 16.94
CA SER A 119 8.55 -20.40 17.33
C SER A 119 8.88 -19.24 16.37
N MET A 120 8.63 -19.39 15.07
CA MET A 120 8.83 -18.32 14.06
C MET A 120 8.01 -17.06 14.33
N VAL A 121 6.90 -17.18 15.06
CA VAL A 121 6.00 -16.07 15.40
C VAL A 121 5.87 -15.87 16.92
N GLU A 122 6.76 -16.42 17.74
CA GLU A 122 6.83 -16.23 19.20
C GLU A 122 5.53 -16.60 19.92
N LEU A 123 4.99 -17.79 19.64
CA LEU A 123 3.73 -18.27 20.25
C LEU A 123 3.90 -19.48 21.17
N ASP A 124 5.11 -19.94 21.46
CA ASP A 124 5.37 -21.20 22.15
C ASP A 124 4.70 -21.28 23.53
N GLU A 125 4.69 -20.17 24.27
CA GLU A 125 4.06 -20.09 25.60
C GLU A 125 2.52 -20.07 25.53
N PHE A 126 1.92 -19.83 24.36
CA PHE A 126 0.49 -19.64 24.19
C PHE A 126 -0.22 -20.83 23.55
N LEU A 127 0.47 -21.93 23.23
CA LEU A 127 -0.04 -23.06 22.47
C LEU A 127 -1.31 -23.71 23.09
N HIS A 128 -1.46 -23.64 24.38
CA HIS A 128 -2.61 -24.22 25.11
C HIS A 128 -3.83 -23.29 25.21
N ARG A 129 -3.65 -21.97 24.93
CA ARG A 129 -4.72 -20.96 25.03
C ARG A 129 -5.71 -21.05 23.88
N LYS A 130 -6.95 -20.62 24.13
CA LYS A 130 -7.99 -20.44 23.11
C LYS A 130 -7.94 -19.00 22.54
N PRO A 131 -8.47 -18.76 21.32
CA PRO A 131 -8.48 -17.43 20.70
C PRO A 131 -9.07 -16.32 21.58
N ALA A 132 -10.07 -16.62 22.40
CA ALA A 132 -10.70 -15.65 23.32
C ALA A 132 -9.74 -15.16 24.43
N GLU A 133 -8.69 -15.91 24.75
CA GLU A 133 -7.71 -15.62 25.80
C GLU A 133 -6.47 -14.87 25.24
N LEU A 134 -6.49 -14.49 23.96
CA LEU A 134 -5.38 -13.89 23.25
C LEU A 134 -5.63 -12.41 22.94
N SER A 135 -4.56 -11.60 22.96
CA SER A 135 -4.58 -10.24 22.42
C SER A 135 -4.78 -10.23 20.90
N GLY A 136 -5.10 -9.07 20.33
CA GLY A 136 -5.22 -8.90 18.87
C GLY A 136 -3.99 -9.37 18.09
N GLY A 137 -2.80 -8.96 18.53
CA GLY A 137 -1.55 -9.37 17.90
C GLY A 137 -1.22 -10.86 18.08
N GLN A 138 -1.57 -11.43 19.22
CA GLN A 138 -1.42 -12.89 19.40
C GLN A 138 -2.35 -13.67 18.45
N ARG A 139 -3.62 -13.25 18.31
CA ARG A 139 -4.54 -13.85 17.32
C ARG A 139 -4.01 -13.77 15.90
N GLN A 140 -3.46 -12.62 15.52
CA GLN A 140 -2.83 -12.46 14.21
C GLN A 140 -1.64 -13.41 14.02
N ARG A 141 -0.73 -13.50 15.00
CA ARG A 141 0.40 -14.43 14.97
C ARG A 141 -0.05 -15.89 14.83
N VAL A 142 -1.16 -16.28 15.48
CA VAL A 142 -1.76 -17.61 15.27
C VAL A 142 -2.21 -17.80 13.82
N ALA A 143 -2.83 -16.80 13.20
CA ALA A 143 -3.23 -16.88 11.79
C ALA A 143 -2.01 -16.99 10.85
N LEU A 144 -0.92 -16.26 11.14
CA LEU A 144 0.35 -16.39 10.42
C LEU A 144 0.94 -17.80 10.59
N ALA A 145 1.08 -18.32 11.83
CA ALA A 145 1.59 -19.66 12.08
C ALA A 145 0.77 -20.74 11.36
N ARG A 146 -0.56 -20.60 11.35
CA ARG A 146 -1.47 -21.50 10.61
C ARG A 146 -1.24 -21.46 9.09
N ALA A 147 -0.85 -20.31 8.56
CA ALA A 147 -0.50 -20.18 7.15
C ALA A 147 0.89 -20.75 6.82
N ILE A 148 1.87 -20.54 7.73
CA ILE A 148 3.26 -20.99 7.59
C ILE A 148 3.37 -22.52 7.67
N VAL A 149 2.65 -23.16 8.58
CA VAL A 149 2.77 -24.61 8.86
C VAL A 149 2.57 -25.49 7.63
N ARG A 150 1.92 -24.94 6.60
CA ARG A 150 1.65 -25.61 5.31
C ARG A 150 2.83 -25.56 4.34
N GLU A 151 3.84 -24.73 4.61
CA GLU A 151 4.95 -24.44 3.68
C GLU A 151 4.42 -24.12 2.26
N PRO A 152 3.60 -23.07 2.11
CA PRO A 152 2.96 -22.74 0.84
C PRO A 152 3.97 -22.13 -0.14
N ASN A 153 3.69 -22.24 -1.46
CA ASN A 153 4.47 -21.56 -2.47
C ASN A 153 4.14 -20.07 -2.58
N VAL A 154 2.93 -19.67 -2.14
CA VAL A 154 2.42 -18.29 -2.18
C VAL A 154 1.71 -17.94 -0.89
N PHE A 155 2.06 -16.79 -0.33
CA PHE A 155 1.33 -16.15 0.75
C PHE A 155 0.41 -15.05 0.24
N LEU A 156 -0.84 -15.09 0.66
CA LEU A 156 -1.85 -14.06 0.41
C LEU A 156 -2.28 -13.47 1.76
N MET A 157 -2.15 -12.14 1.93
CA MET A 157 -2.48 -11.47 3.19
C MET A 157 -3.47 -10.33 2.94
N ASP A 158 -4.71 -10.49 3.43
CA ASP A 158 -5.81 -9.52 3.27
C ASP A 158 -5.90 -8.61 4.48
N GLU A 159 -5.33 -7.40 4.40
CA GLU A 159 -5.32 -6.37 5.45
C GLU A 159 -5.00 -6.94 6.86
N PRO A 160 -3.93 -7.72 7.03
CA PRO A 160 -3.71 -8.47 8.26
C PRO A 160 -3.43 -7.59 9.49
N LEU A 161 -3.09 -6.30 9.31
CA LEU A 161 -2.76 -5.37 10.39
C LEU A 161 -3.91 -4.40 10.73
N SER A 162 -5.02 -4.40 9.98
CA SER A 162 -6.09 -3.40 10.10
C SER A 162 -6.73 -3.37 11.50
N ASN A 163 -6.80 -4.51 12.20
CA ASN A 163 -7.44 -4.66 13.50
C ASN A 163 -6.48 -4.48 14.69
N LEU A 164 -5.26 -3.96 14.47
CA LEU A 164 -4.25 -3.74 15.50
C LEU A 164 -4.12 -2.26 15.86
N ASP A 165 -3.78 -1.98 17.12
CA ASP A 165 -3.39 -0.64 17.55
C ASP A 165 -2.06 -0.20 16.89
N ALA A 166 -1.78 1.12 16.90
CA ALA A 166 -0.64 1.69 16.19
C ALA A 166 0.72 1.12 16.64
N LYS A 167 0.92 0.90 17.96
CA LYS A 167 2.18 0.37 18.50
C LYS A 167 2.42 -1.07 18.04
N LEU A 168 1.38 -1.90 18.14
CA LEU A 168 1.44 -3.30 17.77
C LEU A 168 1.58 -3.46 16.25
N ARG A 169 0.96 -2.56 15.45
CA ARG A 169 1.09 -2.54 13.99
C ARG A 169 2.55 -2.37 13.55
N VAL A 170 3.31 -1.47 14.20
CA VAL A 170 4.74 -1.25 13.88
C VAL A 170 5.57 -2.52 14.12
N SER A 171 5.44 -3.15 15.30
CA SER A 171 6.23 -4.36 15.61
C SER A 171 5.84 -5.55 14.72
N THR A 172 4.54 -5.74 14.47
CA THR A 172 4.07 -6.86 13.66
C THR A 172 4.43 -6.70 12.18
N ARG A 173 4.46 -5.47 11.65
CA ARG A 173 4.94 -5.19 10.29
C ARG A 173 6.39 -5.65 10.12
N ALA A 174 7.27 -5.32 11.07
CA ALA A 174 8.65 -5.78 11.06
C ALA A 174 8.75 -7.32 11.08
N GLN A 175 7.93 -7.98 11.90
CA GLN A 175 7.85 -9.45 11.94
C GLN A 175 7.41 -10.06 10.61
N ILE A 176 6.38 -9.49 9.94
CA ILE A 176 5.92 -9.97 8.64
C ILE A 176 7.02 -9.83 7.57
N LYS A 177 7.74 -8.70 7.54
CA LYS A 177 8.86 -8.50 6.57
C LYS A 177 9.96 -9.54 6.77
N ASN A 178 10.40 -9.73 8.02
CA ASN A 178 11.43 -10.72 8.35
C ASN A 178 10.97 -12.14 8.03
N LEU A 179 9.73 -12.49 8.37
CA LEU A 179 9.15 -13.80 8.11
C LEU A 179 9.11 -14.12 6.61
N SER A 180 8.65 -13.19 5.78
CA SER A 180 8.62 -13.36 4.32
C SER A 180 10.02 -13.60 3.75
N HIS A 181 11.00 -12.82 4.23
CA HIS A 181 12.41 -12.97 3.82
C HIS A 181 13.02 -14.31 4.26
N GLU A 182 12.73 -14.76 5.50
CA GLU A 182 13.22 -16.04 6.02
C GLU A 182 12.62 -17.24 5.28
N LEU A 183 11.33 -17.17 4.97
CA LEU A 183 10.60 -18.24 4.28
C LEU A 183 10.87 -18.25 2.78
N LYS A 184 11.38 -17.18 2.20
CA LYS A 184 11.62 -17.02 0.76
C LYS A 184 10.38 -17.37 -0.07
N VAL A 185 9.22 -16.89 0.34
CA VAL A 185 7.94 -17.21 -0.28
C VAL A 185 7.37 -15.99 -0.99
N THR A 186 6.85 -16.19 -2.20
CA THR A 186 6.18 -15.13 -2.96
C THR A 186 4.95 -14.65 -2.20
N THR A 187 4.88 -13.35 -1.91
CA THR A 187 3.85 -12.77 -1.05
C THR A 187 3.05 -11.71 -1.79
N ILE A 188 1.72 -11.81 -1.76
CA ILE A 188 0.80 -10.74 -2.15
C ILE A 188 0.12 -10.22 -0.89
N TYR A 189 0.31 -8.95 -0.63
CA TYR A 189 -0.21 -8.25 0.54
C TYR A 189 -1.21 -7.18 0.11
N VAL A 190 -2.39 -7.18 0.69
CA VAL A 190 -3.42 -6.15 0.45
C VAL A 190 -3.46 -5.21 1.62
N THR A 191 -3.44 -3.92 1.35
CA THR A 191 -3.62 -2.87 2.37
C THR A 191 -4.22 -1.60 1.77
N HIS A 192 -4.77 -0.75 2.62
CA HIS A 192 -5.08 0.64 2.32
C HIS A 192 -4.13 1.60 3.07
N ASP A 193 -3.21 1.08 3.90
CA ASP A 193 -2.21 1.83 4.65
C ASP A 193 -0.95 2.03 3.80
N GLN A 194 -0.65 3.29 3.49
CA GLN A 194 0.51 3.67 2.68
C GLN A 194 1.83 3.32 3.37
N ILE A 195 1.89 3.45 4.71
CA ILE A 195 3.12 3.17 5.46
C ILE A 195 3.44 1.67 5.37
N GLU A 196 2.43 0.80 5.41
CA GLU A 196 2.61 -0.63 5.19
C GLU A 196 3.17 -0.90 3.79
N ALA A 197 2.56 -0.30 2.75
CA ALA A 197 3.01 -0.48 1.38
C ALA A 197 4.46 -0.01 1.17
N MET A 198 4.79 1.20 1.65
CA MET A 198 6.12 1.80 1.49
C MET A 198 7.24 1.06 2.25
N THR A 199 6.89 0.35 3.35
CA THR A 199 7.89 -0.32 4.20
C THR A 199 8.05 -1.81 3.92
N LEU A 200 6.97 -2.48 3.48
CA LEU A 200 6.98 -3.93 3.25
C LEU A 200 7.36 -4.30 1.82
N ALA A 201 6.87 -3.54 0.84
CA ALA A 201 6.90 -3.94 -0.55
C ALA A 201 8.31 -3.91 -1.19
N ASP A 202 8.56 -4.88 -2.06
CA ASP A 202 9.57 -4.77 -3.11
C ASP A 202 8.98 -4.00 -4.31
N ARG A 203 7.70 -4.27 -4.65
CA ARG A 203 6.89 -3.49 -5.58
C ARG A 203 5.49 -3.23 -5.03
N VAL A 204 4.94 -2.06 -5.40
CA VAL A 204 3.56 -1.65 -5.08
C VAL A 204 2.77 -1.54 -6.37
N VAL A 205 1.55 -2.07 -6.35
CA VAL A 205 0.53 -1.87 -7.39
C VAL A 205 -0.52 -0.92 -6.83
N VAL A 206 -0.56 0.31 -7.32
CA VAL A 206 -1.59 1.28 -6.94
C VAL A 206 -2.82 1.07 -7.81
N MET A 207 -3.97 0.82 -7.17
CA MET A 207 -5.24 0.53 -7.85
C MET A 207 -6.29 1.60 -7.57
N LYS A 208 -7.12 1.89 -8.58
CA LYS A 208 -8.31 2.77 -8.45
C LYS A 208 -9.43 2.24 -9.34
N SER A 209 -10.62 2.03 -8.77
CA SER A 209 -11.84 1.64 -9.53
C SER A 209 -11.63 0.44 -10.47
N GLY A 210 -10.97 -0.62 -9.98
CA GLY A 210 -10.71 -1.84 -10.77
C GLY A 210 -9.51 -1.77 -11.70
N LEU A 211 -8.86 -0.63 -11.84
CA LEU A 211 -7.75 -0.39 -12.76
C LEU A 211 -6.42 -0.19 -12.03
N VAL A 212 -5.33 -0.67 -12.60
CA VAL A 212 -3.97 -0.34 -12.17
C VAL A 212 -3.63 1.08 -12.61
N GLN A 213 -3.17 1.89 -11.68
CA GLN A 213 -2.73 3.27 -11.92
C GLN A 213 -1.21 3.36 -12.10
N GLN A 214 -0.46 2.59 -11.33
CA GLN A 214 0.99 2.51 -11.40
C GLN A 214 1.48 1.22 -10.75
N VAL A 215 2.56 0.67 -11.27
CA VAL A 215 3.35 -0.42 -10.67
C VAL A 215 4.80 0.03 -10.60
N GLY A 216 5.43 -0.10 -9.44
CA GLY A 216 6.83 0.29 -9.27
C GLY A 216 7.33 0.03 -7.86
N SER A 217 8.61 0.29 -7.61
CA SER A 217 9.16 0.30 -6.25
C SER A 217 8.49 1.40 -5.39
N PRO A 218 8.48 1.26 -4.06
CA PRO A 218 7.97 2.32 -3.18
C PRO A 218 8.57 3.69 -3.48
N THR A 219 9.88 3.76 -3.66
CA THR A 219 10.60 5.01 -3.97
C THR A 219 10.16 5.61 -5.31
N GLU A 220 9.98 4.76 -6.33
CA GLU A 220 9.51 5.21 -7.65
C GLU A 220 8.08 5.77 -7.60
N ILE A 221 7.17 5.09 -6.92
CA ILE A 221 5.78 5.53 -6.76
C ILE A 221 5.69 6.86 -6.01
N TYR A 222 6.55 7.07 -5.01
CA TYR A 222 6.59 8.30 -4.22
C TYR A 222 7.19 9.47 -5.00
N ASN A 223 8.37 9.25 -5.63
CA ASN A 223 9.12 10.31 -6.28
C ASN A 223 8.69 10.57 -7.72
N ARG A 224 8.11 9.59 -8.41
CA ARG A 224 7.72 9.68 -9.82
C ARG A 224 6.29 9.15 -10.04
N PRO A 225 5.26 9.78 -9.42
CA PRO A 225 3.88 9.34 -9.59
C PRO A 225 3.46 9.47 -11.06
N ALA A 226 2.85 8.41 -11.62
CA ALA A 226 2.45 8.36 -13.03
C ALA A 226 1.27 9.30 -13.35
N ASN A 227 0.51 9.70 -12.36
CA ASN A 227 -0.62 10.61 -12.53
C ASN A 227 -0.95 11.36 -11.24
N SER A 228 -1.80 12.37 -11.33
CA SER A 228 -2.23 13.20 -10.19
C SER A 228 -2.98 12.42 -9.11
N PHE A 229 -3.65 11.31 -9.47
CA PHE A 229 -4.27 10.44 -8.47
C PHE A 229 -3.20 9.76 -7.60
N VAL A 230 -2.18 9.15 -8.20
CA VAL A 230 -1.09 8.51 -7.43
C VAL A 230 -0.37 9.55 -6.58
N ALA A 231 -0.09 10.73 -7.14
CA ALA A 231 0.54 11.85 -6.46
C ALA A 231 -0.24 12.29 -5.21
N SER A 232 -1.57 12.43 -5.32
CA SER A 232 -2.44 12.81 -4.20
C SER A 232 -2.78 11.68 -3.25
N PHE A 233 -2.70 10.43 -3.71
CA PHE A 233 -3.02 9.26 -2.88
C PHE A 233 -1.83 8.84 -2.03
N ILE A 234 -0.59 9.04 -2.50
CA ILE A 234 0.64 8.64 -1.80
C ILE A 234 1.27 9.84 -1.08
N GLY A 235 1.57 9.66 0.20
CA GLY A 235 2.18 10.66 1.08
C GLY A 235 1.22 11.16 2.16
N ALA A 236 1.79 11.54 3.30
CA ALA A 236 1.10 12.15 4.43
C ALA A 236 1.93 13.35 4.95
N PRO A 237 1.56 14.59 4.55
CA PRO A 237 0.40 14.95 3.73
C PRO A 237 0.49 14.49 2.27
N ALA A 238 -0.66 14.52 1.58
CA ALA A 238 -0.71 14.31 0.14
C ALA A 238 0.10 15.37 -0.61
N MET A 239 0.51 15.07 -1.86
CA MET A 239 1.16 16.07 -2.71
C MET A 239 0.26 17.29 -2.90
N ASN A 240 0.81 18.49 -2.74
CA ASN A 240 0.14 19.72 -3.13
C ASN A 240 -0.11 19.71 -4.63
N LEU A 241 -1.34 19.97 -5.06
CA LEU A 241 -1.72 20.00 -6.47
C LEU A 241 -2.44 21.32 -6.77
N ILE A 242 -1.88 22.14 -7.67
CA ILE A 242 -2.39 23.48 -7.99
C ILE A 242 -2.60 23.59 -9.49
N LYS A 243 -3.82 23.95 -9.91
CA LYS A 243 -4.11 24.27 -11.30
C LYS A 243 -3.65 25.67 -11.63
N GLY A 244 -2.93 25.81 -12.73
CA GLY A 244 -2.44 27.09 -13.21
C GLY A 244 -2.15 27.10 -14.71
N ASN A 245 -1.52 28.16 -15.19
CA ASN A 245 -1.18 28.33 -16.58
C ASN A 245 0.32 28.47 -16.74
N ILE A 246 0.90 27.75 -17.70
CA ILE A 246 2.28 28.01 -18.17
C ILE A 246 2.21 28.92 -19.38
N LEU A 247 2.99 29.98 -19.34
CA LEU A 247 3.23 30.87 -20.49
C LEU A 247 4.70 31.33 -20.49
N ASN A 248 5.41 31.07 -21.59
CA ASN A 248 6.83 31.42 -21.73
C ASN A 248 7.71 30.83 -20.59
N LYS A 249 7.54 29.55 -20.27
CA LYS A 249 8.25 28.84 -19.21
C LYS A 249 7.98 29.34 -17.77
N LYS A 250 6.91 30.11 -17.60
CA LYS A 250 6.48 30.66 -16.31
C LYS A 250 5.11 30.10 -15.94
N PHE A 251 5.04 29.38 -14.83
CA PHE A 251 3.78 28.92 -14.24
C PHE A 251 3.19 29.99 -13.33
N THR A 252 1.90 30.22 -13.44
CA THR A 252 1.17 31.18 -12.60
C THR A 252 -0.16 30.58 -12.12
N ALA A 253 -0.46 30.75 -10.80
CA ALA A 253 -1.71 30.36 -10.20
C ALA A 253 -1.99 31.23 -8.95
N GLY A 254 -2.79 32.30 -9.13
CA GLY A 254 -3.01 33.30 -8.08
C GLY A 254 -1.69 33.95 -7.63
N ASP A 255 -1.37 33.82 -6.33
CA ASP A 255 -0.14 34.39 -5.74
C ASP A 255 1.10 33.47 -5.91
N LEU A 256 0.99 32.38 -6.61
CA LEU A 256 2.09 31.47 -6.95
C LEU A 256 2.66 31.83 -8.33
N THR A 257 3.97 31.98 -8.37
CA THR A 257 4.72 32.16 -9.62
C THR A 257 6.00 31.34 -9.58
N ILE A 258 6.20 30.43 -10.54
CA ILE A 258 7.42 29.66 -10.72
C ILE A 258 7.95 29.89 -12.14
N GLU A 259 9.21 30.33 -12.26
CA GLU A 259 9.87 30.59 -13.55
C GLU A 259 10.78 29.44 -13.95
N GLY A 260 10.96 29.22 -15.27
CA GLY A 260 11.92 28.27 -15.83
C GLY A 260 11.44 26.82 -15.86
N LEU A 261 10.13 26.60 -15.85
CA LEU A 261 9.57 25.29 -16.16
C LEU A 261 9.59 25.05 -17.66
N ASP A 262 10.33 24.03 -18.10
CA ASP A 262 10.55 23.78 -19.55
C ASP A 262 9.42 22.89 -20.12
N GLU A 263 8.21 23.45 -20.19
CA GLU A 263 7.02 22.78 -20.69
C GLU A 263 6.26 23.73 -21.66
N LYS A 264 5.39 23.14 -22.50
CA LYS A 264 4.57 23.88 -23.46
C LYS A 264 3.55 24.77 -22.75
N ASP A 265 3.28 25.93 -23.38
CA ASP A 265 2.24 26.84 -22.91
C ASP A 265 0.87 26.15 -22.82
N GLY A 266 0.15 26.35 -21.72
CA GLY A 266 -1.14 25.76 -21.50
C GLY A 266 -1.55 25.66 -20.05
N ILE A 267 -2.77 25.13 -19.83
CA ILE A 267 -3.32 24.88 -18.48
C ILE A 267 -2.81 23.52 -18.00
N ILE A 268 -2.11 23.53 -16.88
CA ILE A 268 -1.57 22.32 -16.25
C ILE A 268 -1.89 22.29 -14.76
N GLN A 269 -1.65 21.15 -14.14
CA GLN A 269 -1.63 21.00 -12.68
C GLN A 269 -0.19 20.78 -12.22
N LEU A 270 0.32 21.73 -11.41
CA LEU A 270 1.62 21.62 -10.76
C LEU A 270 1.47 20.85 -9.46
N GLY A 271 2.41 19.93 -9.19
CA GLY A 271 2.51 19.16 -7.96
C GLY A 271 3.87 19.32 -7.28
N PHE A 272 3.88 19.39 -5.93
CA PHE A 272 5.10 19.30 -5.12
C PHE A 272 4.78 18.74 -3.75
N ARG A 273 5.76 18.08 -3.10
CA ARG A 273 5.59 17.54 -1.75
C ARG A 273 5.75 18.64 -0.70
N ALA A 274 5.05 18.49 0.43
CA ALA A 274 5.09 19.46 1.51
C ALA A 274 6.49 19.60 2.16
N GLU A 275 7.27 18.53 2.18
CA GLU A 275 8.62 18.45 2.72
C GLU A 275 9.70 18.98 1.77
N ASP A 276 9.38 19.18 0.51
CA ASP A 276 10.35 19.61 -0.52
C ASP A 276 10.30 21.14 -0.76
N ALA A 277 9.32 21.83 -0.19
CA ALA A 277 9.21 23.27 -0.24
C ALA A 277 9.76 23.92 1.04
N ASP A 278 10.43 25.06 0.91
CA ASP A 278 11.09 25.76 2.00
C ASP A 278 10.37 27.03 2.44
N MET A 279 10.31 27.24 3.76
CA MET A 279 9.93 28.55 4.32
C MET A 279 11.12 29.51 4.23
N VAL A 280 10.94 30.64 3.57
CA VAL A 280 12.00 31.67 3.40
C VAL A 280 11.59 33.00 4.05
N THR A 281 12.56 33.85 4.38
CA THR A 281 12.29 35.12 5.04
C THR A 281 11.86 36.21 4.06
N GLU A 282 12.38 36.19 2.84
CA GLU A 282 12.08 37.14 1.77
C GLU A 282 12.10 36.42 0.41
N GLY A 283 11.38 36.94 -0.55
CA GLY A 283 11.28 36.34 -1.89
C GLY A 283 10.42 35.07 -1.88
N GLY A 284 10.78 34.07 -2.71
CA GLY A 284 10.03 32.83 -2.86
C GLY A 284 8.98 32.91 -3.96
N ASP A 285 8.29 31.78 -4.15
CA ASP A 285 7.35 31.56 -5.25
C ASP A 285 5.90 31.77 -4.81
N ILE A 286 5.61 31.64 -3.50
CA ILE A 286 4.30 31.90 -2.90
C ILE A 286 4.44 32.99 -1.81
N HIS A 287 3.51 33.95 -1.86
CA HIS A 287 3.35 35.00 -0.85
C HIS A 287 1.93 34.96 -0.33
N ALA A 288 1.68 34.34 0.83
CA ALA A 288 0.33 34.12 1.31
C ALA A 288 0.22 34.27 2.84
N ALA A 289 -1.01 34.47 3.31
CA ALA A 289 -1.30 34.44 4.75
C ALA A 289 -1.45 32.99 5.23
N VAL A 290 -0.96 32.72 6.43
CA VAL A 290 -1.13 31.43 7.11
C VAL A 290 -2.60 31.17 7.35
N TYR A 291 -3.10 30.06 6.81
CA TYR A 291 -4.47 29.57 7.03
C TYR A 291 -4.55 28.75 8.32
N THR A 292 -3.60 27.83 8.54
CA THR A 292 -3.45 27.07 9.78
C THR A 292 -2.00 26.66 10.03
N MET A 293 -1.68 26.42 11.30
CA MET A 293 -0.40 25.87 11.73
C MET A 293 -0.66 24.68 12.67
N GLU A 294 0.01 23.56 12.43
CA GLU A 294 -0.11 22.35 13.23
C GLU A 294 1.26 21.87 13.70
N LEU A 295 1.40 21.58 15.00
CA LEU A 295 2.61 21.05 15.59
C LEU A 295 2.55 19.51 15.56
N LEU A 296 3.37 18.88 14.71
CA LEU A 296 3.40 17.42 14.56
C LEU A 296 4.38 16.73 15.52
N GLY A 297 5.20 17.52 16.25
CA GLY A 297 6.23 17.03 17.16
C GLY A 297 7.61 16.97 16.50
N ASP A 298 7.73 16.31 15.37
CA ASP A 298 8.95 16.23 14.54
C ASP A 298 9.07 17.39 13.53
N ALA A 299 7.95 18.04 13.21
CA ALA A 299 7.84 19.14 12.26
C ALA A 299 6.70 20.09 12.64
N THR A 300 6.67 21.27 11.99
CA THR A 300 5.54 22.18 11.99
C THR A 300 4.92 22.20 10.59
N MET A 301 3.63 21.89 10.49
CA MET A 301 2.89 21.97 9.24
C MET A 301 2.28 23.36 9.10
N ILE A 302 2.64 24.06 8.04
CA ILE A 302 2.08 25.37 7.70
C ILE A 302 1.17 25.17 6.49
N THR A 303 -0.06 25.61 6.57
CA THR A 303 -1.00 25.58 5.44
C THR A 303 -1.37 27.02 5.05
N VAL A 304 -1.28 27.31 3.78
CA VAL A 304 -1.67 28.58 3.17
C VAL A 304 -2.74 28.32 2.10
N ARG A 305 -3.43 29.38 1.67
CA ARG A 305 -4.41 29.29 0.56
C ARG A 305 -3.84 29.99 -0.66
N VAL A 306 -3.73 29.26 -1.78
CA VAL A 306 -3.26 29.76 -3.07
C VAL A 306 -4.28 29.38 -4.14
N ASN A 307 -4.77 30.34 -4.89
CA ASN A 307 -5.76 30.14 -5.96
C ASN A 307 -6.97 29.26 -5.55
N GLY A 308 -7.40 29.41 -4.27
CA GLY A 308 -8.52 28.64 -3.71
C GLY A 308 -8.15 27.26 -3.13
N GLU A 309 -6.99 26.73 -3.45
CA GLU A 309 -6.49 25.44 -2.94
C GLU A 309 -5.70 25.62 -1.63
N LEU A 310 -5.70 24.60 -0.78
CA LEU A 310 -4.90 24.56 0.44
C LEU A 310 -3.54 23.93 0.11
N ILE A 311 -2.49 24.64 0.42
CA ILE A 311 -1.09 24.26 0.22
C ILE A 311 -0.41 24.08 1.55
N SER A 312 0.13 22.89 1.78
CA SER A 312 0.83 22.55 3.01
C SER A 312 2.34 22.48 2.80
N VAL A 313 3.11 23.06 3.74
CA VAL A 313 4.58 22.98 3.75
C VAL A 313 5.02 22.46 5.12
N LYS A 314 5.96 21.51 5.09
CA LYS A 314 6.53 20.91 6.29
C LYS A 314 7.78 21.66 6.71
N ALA A 315 7.62 22.62 7.62
CA ALA A 315 8.71 23.44 8.18
C ALA A 315 9.42 22.74 9.34
N HIS A 316 10.59 23.28 9.73
CA HIS A 316 11.32 22.81 10.91
C HIS A 316 10.43 22.81 12.17
N LYS A 317 10.61 21.82 13.07
CA LYS A 317 9.78 21.63 14.27
C LYS A 317 9.66 22.86 15.17
N ASP A 318 10.66 23.76 15.15
CA ASP A 318 10.71 24.98 15.97
C ASP A 318 10.20 26.22 15.21
N TYR A 319 9.78 26.08 13.96
CA TYR A 319 9.20 27.19 13.20
C TYR A 319 7.85 27.59 13.81
N ARG A 320 7.66 28.89 14.04
CA ARG A 320 6.43 29.43 14.68
C ARG A 320 5.93 30.63 13.90
N VAL A 321 4.64 30.60 13.61
CA VAL A 321 3.88 31.69 13.00
C VAL A 321 2.46 31.66 13.55
N GLU A 322 1.75 32.76 13.44
CA GLU A 322 0.34 32.86 13.82
C GLU A 322 -0.56 32.78 12.57
N ILE A 323 -1.81 32.40 12.79
CA ILE A 323 -2.82 32.42 11.71
C ILE A 323 -3.00 33.88 11.25
N GLY A 324 -2.88 34.11 9.96
CA GLY A 324 -2.94 35.43 9.33
C GLY A 324 -1.58 36.09 9.09
N ASP A 325 -0.48 35.57 9.67
CA ASP A 325 0.87 36.03 9.34
C ASP A 325 1.19 35.83 7.88
N LYS A 326 1.91 36.78 7.28
CA LYS A 326 2.41 36.63 5.92
C LYS A 326 3.67 35.77 5.91
N VAL A 327 3.68 34.77 5.06
CA VAL A 327 4.79 33.84 4.88
C VAL A 327 5.22 33.79 3.40
N HIS A 328 6.47 33.45 3.22
CA HIS A 328 7.10 33.29 1.91
C HIS A 328 7.55 31.83 1.78
N ILE A 329 7.21 31.19 0.66
CA ILE A 329 7.53 29.80 0.39
C ILE A 329 8.30 29.71 -0.93
N SER A 330 9.41 29.01 -0.91
CA SER A 330 10.20 28.70 -2.10
C SER A 330 9.96 27.24 -2.52
N ILE A 331 9.78 27.02 -3.82
CA ILE A 331 9.55 25.72 -4.42
C ILE A 331 10.66 25.46 -5.43
N PRO A 332 11.66 24.63 -5.11
CA PRO A 332 12.70 24.25 -6.07
C PRO A 332 12.10 23.62 -7.32
N ARG A 333 12.60 23.99 -8.49
CA ARG A 333 12.03 23.53 -9.78
C ARG A 333 12.17 22.03 -9.99
N GLU A 334 13.26 21.48 -9.49
CA GLU A 334 13.65 20.08 -9.63
C GLU A 334 12.65 19.11 -8.97
N ILE A 335 11.89 19.61 -7.98
CA ILE A 335 10.89 18.84 -7.25
C ILE A 335 9.48 18.99 -7.83
N CYS A 336 9.30 19.88 -8.81
CA CYS A 336 8.01 20.14 -9.43
C CYS A 336 7.59 18.97 -10.33
N HIS A 337 6.37 18.51 -10.12
CA HIS A 337 5.69 17.54 -10.98
C HIS A 337 4.61 18.24 -11.79
N LEU A 338 4.52 17.92 -13.07
CA LEU A 338 3.51 18.50 -13.94
C LEU A 338 2.52 17.42 -14.39
N PHE A 339 1.23 17.73 -14.32
CA PHE A 339 0.17 16.81 -14.72
C PHE A 339 -0.80 17.50 -15.70
N ASP A 340 -1.24 16.72 -16.67
CA ASP A 340 -2.30 17.13 -17.58
C ASP A 340 -3.62 17.27 -16.82
N THR A 341 -4.33 18.39 -17.01
CA THR A 341 -5.55 18.69 -16.24
C THR A 341 -6.77 17.88 -16.66
N GLN A 342 -6.77 17.25 -17.83
CA GLN A 342 -7.88 16.46 -18.35
C GLN A 342 -7.72 14.98 -18.03
N THR A 343 -6.54 14.42 -18.28
CA THR A 343 -6.24 13.00 -18.09
C THR A 343 -5.67 12.68 -16.70
N GLY A 344 -5.09 13.70 -16.05
CA GLY A 344 -4.31 13.54 -14.83
C GLY A 344 -2.94 12.91 -15.05
N ALA A 345 -2.56 12.57 -16.27
CA ALA A 345 -1.28 11.93 -16.57
C ALA A 345 -0.11 12.88 -16.28
N ARG A 346 1.01 12.33 -15.83
CA ARG A 346 2.26 13.10 -15.67
C ARG A 346 2.75 13.59 -17.01
N ILE A 347 3.22 14.83 -17.05
CA ILE A 347 3.87 15.50 -18.21
C ILE A 347 5.38 15.53 -17.91
N GLY A 348 6.20 15.28 -18.93
CA GLY A 348 7.66 15.22 -18.80
C GLY A 348 8.18 13.90 -18.20
N ASP A 349 9.51 13.77 -18.14
CA ASP A 349 10.23 12.57 -17.65
C ASP A 349 10.29 12.47 -16.12
#